data_37ce5a2c3b7fb55f7e6ed748c5baaf88
#
_entry.id   37ce5a2c3b7fb55f7e6ed748c5baaf88
#
_cell.length_a   1.000
_cell.length_b   1.000
_cell.length_c   1.000
_cell.angle_alpha   90.00
_cell.angle_beta   90.00
_cell.angle_gamma   90.00
#
_symmetry.space_group_name_H-M   'P 1'
#
loop_
_entity.id
_entity.type
_entity.pdbx_description
1 polymer ?
#
loop_
_entity_poly.entity_id
_entity_poly.type
_entity_poly.pdbx_seq_one_letter_code
_entity_poly.pdbx_strand_id
1 'polypeptide(L)'
;AARPKRPCLTWEDGFSKKPGLSRLARRPQKNFFVMLKYIVTFMLVGGFAASQNANAEPVEIDDLKAQMDSLATKLPSAAKKTVSYTKDIKPLFEKTCVNCHGPKKRPKGKFRIDTRELALKGGSEGVAIIPGKSDKSPLTYYIAYQVVDYEMPPEGKKDYPKLNKDQIGLVRAWIDQGVKYDN
;
A
#
# COMPACT_ATOMS: atom_id res chain seq x y z
N ALA A 1 -6.35 -28.13 -26.90
CA ALA A 1 -5.75 -26.89 -27.41
C ALA A 1 -5.61 -25.91 -26.24
N ALA A 2 -4.36 -25.67 -25.80
CA ALA A 2 -4.06 -24.75 -24.72
C ALA A 2 -4.22 -23.30 -25.19
N ARG A 3 -4.97 -22.49 -24.45
CA ARG A 3 -5.10 -21.05 -24.73
C ARG A 3 -3.77 -20.33 -24.44
N PRO A 4 -3.33 -19.43 -25.30
CA PRO A 4 -2.12 -18.66 -25.07
C PRO A 4 -2.30 -17.75 -23.85
N LYS A 5 -1.30 -17.73 -22.97
CA LYS A 5 -1.21 -16.83 -21.82
C LYS A 5 -1.11 -15.40 -22.31
N ARG A 6 -2.06 -14.54 -22.00
CA ARG A 6 -1.98 -13.10 -22.32
C ARG A 6 -0.88 -12.46 -21.46
N PRO A 7 0.02 -11.67 -22.06
CA PRO A 7 1.04 -10.95 -21.29
C PRO A 7 0.38 -9.91 -20.38
N CYS A 8 0.96 -9.68 -19.20
CA CYS A 8 0.61 -8.56 -18.36
C CYS A 8 0.83 -7.27 -19.14
N LEU A 9 -0.23 -6.48 -19.30
CA LEU A 9 -0.15 -5.13 -19.87
C LEU A 9 0.92 -4.34 -19.09
N THR A 10 1.95 -3.90 -19.79
CA THR A 10 2.96 -3.01 -19.24
C THR A 10 2.33 -1.62 -19.09
N TRP A 11 2.69 -0.90 -18.03
CA TRP A 11 2.13 0.44 -17.74
C TRP A 11 2.41 1.46 -18.86
N GLU A 12 3.31 1.15 -19.81
CA GLU A 12 3.69 2.02 -20.93
C GLU A 12 2.56 2.21 -21.97
N ASP A 13 1.57 1.28 -22.02
CA ASP A 13 0.50 1.34 -23.01
C ASP A 13 -0.63 2.33 -22.67
N GLY A 14 -0.61 2.98 -21.50
CA GLY A 14 -1.64 3.90 -21.02
C GLY A 14 -1.28 5.39 -21.02
N PHE A 15 -0.03 5.78 -21.34
CA PHE A 15 0.41 7.18 -21.13
C PHE A 15 0.59 7.99 -22.41
N SER A 16 0.25 7.46 -23.57
CA SER A 16 0.33 8.18 -24.83
C SER A 16 -1.05 8.50 -25.38
N LYS A 17 -1.76 9.44 -24.77
CA LYS A 17 -2.75 10.34 -25.39
C LYS A 17 -3.55 11.10 -24.32
N LYS A 18 -2.93 12.10 -23.71
CA LYS A 18 -3.69 13.23 -23.18
C LYS A 18 -3.57 14.36 -24.19
N PRO A 19 -4.67 14.80 -24.83
CA PRO A 19 -4.64 15.95 -25.70
C PRO A 19 -4.51 17.22 -24.85
N GLY A 20 -3.48 18.03 -25.16
CA GLY A 20 -3.56 19.48 -25.16
C GLY A 20 -3.74 20.19 -23.82
N LEU A 21 -2.66 20.27 -23.01
CA LEU A 21 -2.50 21.44 -22.12
C LEU A 21 -1.60 22.48 -22.79
N SER A 22 -2.05 23.00 -23.93
CA SER A 22 -1.55 24.25 -24.47
C SER A 22 -2.68 25.27 -24.39
N ARG A 23 -2.67 26.07 -23.34
CA ARG A 23 -3.17 27.46 -23.19
C ARG A 23 -3.44 27.78 -21.74
N LEU A 24 -2.40 27.87 -20.93
CA LEU A 24 -2.46 28.81 -19.80
C LEU A 24 -2.26 30.20 -20.42
N ALA A 25 -3.36 30.78 -20.84
CA ALA A 25 -3.42 32.20 -21.19
C ALA A 25 -2.94 33.01 -19.99
N ARG A 26 -1.86 33.78 -20.19
CA ARG A 26 -1.44 34.83 -19.27
C ARG A 26 -2.62 35.75 -19.04
N ARG A 27 -3.20 35.75 -17.84
CA ARG A 27 -4.09 36.80 -17.40
C ARG A 27 -3.27 38.09 -17.25
N PRO A 28 -3.71 39.23 -17.82
CA PRO A 28 -3.02 40.49 -17.65
C PRO A 28 -3.10 40.91 -16.17
N GLN A 29 -1.94 41.19 -15.60
CA GLN A 29 -1.81 41.88 -14.31
C GLN A 29 -2.26 43.35 -14.42
N LYS A 30 -3.55 43.57 -14.42
CA LYS A 30 -4.11 44.90 -14.27
C LYS A 30 -5.10 44.81 -13.13
N ASN A 31 -4.65 45.09 -11.92
CA ASN A 31 -5.46 45.48 -10.75
C ASN A 31 -4.72 45.38 -9.42
N PHE A 32 -3.37 45.26 -9.46
CA PHE A 32 -2.61 45.25 -8.21
C PHE A 32 -2.71 46.59 -7.44
N PHE A 33 -2.82 47.69 -8.14
CA PHE A 33 -2.92 49.02 -7.51
C PHE A 33 -4.32 49.38 -6.96
N VAL A 34 -5.39 48.74 -7.45
CA VAL A 34 -6.73 48.97 -6.95
C VAL A 34 -6.98 48.19 -5.65
N MET A 35 -6.40 47.02 -5.52
CA MET A 35 -6.51 46.18 -4.29
C MET A 35 -5.77 46.82 -3.11
N LEU A 36 -4.67 47.53 -3.35
CA LEU A 36 -3.87 48.11 -2.27
C LEU A 36 -4.61 49.24 -1.54
N LYS A 37 -5.50 49.96 -2.22
CA LYS A 37 -6.32 51.02 -1.59
C LYS A 37 -7.41 50.47 -0.66
N TYR A 38 -7.94 49.28 -0.92
CA TYR A 38 -8.98 48.67 -0.07
C TYR A 38 -8.40 47.93 1.13
N ILE A 39 -7.13 47.46 1.07
CA ILE A 39 -6.47 46.77 2.20
C ILE A 39 -6.13 47.76 3.33
N VAL A 40 -5.74 49.00 3.00
CA VAL A 40 -5.38 50.02 4.01
C VAL A 40 -6.61 50.55 4.76
N THR A 41 -7.79 50.59 4.12
CA THR A 41 -9.02 51.08 4.75
C THR A 41 -9.69 50.00 5.64
N PHE A 42 -9.40 48.69 5.43
CA PHE A 42 -10.01 47.61 6.21
C PHE A 42 -9.26 47.25 7.50
N MET A 43 -8.04 47.80 7.69
CA MET A 43 -7.26 47.53 8.91
C MET A 43 -7.58 48.47 10.10
N LEU A 44 -8.47 49.46 9.92
CA LEU A 44 -8.77 50.42 10.97
C LEU A 44 -10.12 50.23 11.69
N VAL A 45 -10.94 49.29 11.23
CA VAL A 45 -12.23 48.99 11.90
C VAL A 45 -12.49 47.46 11.87
N GLY A 46 -12.15 46.81 12.93
CA GLY A 46 -12.57 45.44 13.14
C GLY A 46 -11.42 44.55 13.55
N GLY A 47 -11.37 44.24 14.85
CA GLY A 47 -10.51 43.19 15.38
C GLY A 47 -10.77 41.86 14.65
N PHE A 48 -9.87 41.48 13.77
CA PHE A 48 -9.84 40.17 13.16
C PHE A 48 -9.34 39.22 14.24
N ALA A 49 -10.28 38.59 14.95
CA ALA A 49 -9.97 37.42 15.72
C ALA A 49 -9.46 36.35 14.71
N ALA A 50 -8.16 36.26 14.59
CA ALA A 50 -7.53 35.11 13.90
C ALA A 50 -7.92 33.86 14.68
N SER A 51 -8.94 33.17 14.21
CA SER A 51 -9.24 31.82 14.62
C SER A 51 -8.04 30.96 14.18
N GLN A 52 -7.07 30.84 15.06
CA GLN A 52 -5.98 29.89 14.94
C GLN A 52 -6.57 28.50 15.26
N ASN A 53 -7.20 27.88 14.27
CA ASN A 53 -7.43 26.45 14.29
C ASN A 53 -6.10 25.72 13.98
N ALA A 54 -5.11 25.97 14.83
CA ALA A 54 -3.88 25.21 14.88
C ALA A 54 -3.97 24.16 16.01
N ASN A 55 -5.09 23.45 16.07
CA ASN A 55 -5.22 22.26 16.92
C ASN A 55 -5.08 21.01 16.03
N ALA A 56 -3.93 20.89 15.37
CA ALA A 56 -3.39 19.59 15.10
C ALA A 56 -2.81 19.13 16.45
N GLU A 57 -3.64 18.47 17.27
CA GLU A 57 -3.17 17.75 18.45
C GLU A 57 -2.05 16.82 17.97
N PRO A 58 -0.89 16.77 18.65
CA PRO A 58 0.13 15.79 18.33
C PRO A 58 -0.52 14.42 18.46
N VAL A 59 -0.48 13.65 17.36
CA VAL A 59 -0.99 12.28 17.36
C VAL A 59 -0.19 11.52 18.42
N GLU A 60 -0.83 11.21 19.56
CA GLU A 60 -0.21 10.49 20.65
C GLU A 60 0.24 9.13 20.14
N ILE A 61 1.50 8.74 20.43
CA ILE A 61 2.07 7.44 20.05
C ILE A 61 1.18 6.30 20.56
N ASP A 62 0.51 6.50 21.69
CA ASP A 62 -0.42 5.55 22.28
C ASP A 62 -1.68 5.34 21.43
N ASP A 63 -2.19 6.37 20.76
CA ASP A 63 -3.32 6.26 19.83
C ASP A 63 -2.96 5.44 18.58
N LEU A 64 -1.77 5.66 18.01
CA LEU A 64 -1.28 4.84 16.89
C LEU A 64 -1.11 3.38 17.29
N LYS A 65 -0.59 3.13 18.49
CA LYS A 65 -0.45 1.78 19.01
C LYS A 65 -1.80 1.11 19.21
N ALA A 66 -2.76 1.80 19.82
CA ALA A 66 -4.12 1.30 20.01
C ALA A 66 -4.82 1.00 18.68
N GLN A 67 -4.65 1.83 17.66
CA GLN A 67 -5.17 1.58 16.31
C GLN A 67 -4.53 0.34 15.69
N MET A 68 -3.21 0.17 15.77
CA MET A 68 -2.52 -1.03 15.28
C MET A 68 -2.98 -2.29 16.02
N ASP A 69 -3.11 -2.23 17.33
CA ASP A 69 -3.59 -3.36 18.13
C ASP A 69 -5.05 -3.70 17.78
N SER A 70 -5.90 -2.71 17.55
CA SER A 70 -7.28 -2.90 17.08
C SER A 70 -7.32 -3.58 15.69
N LEU A 71 -6.45 -3.21 14.76
CA LEU A 71 -6.35 -3.87 13.46
C LEU A 71 -5.83 -5.30 13.59
N ALA A 72 -4.88 -5.54 14.48
CA ALA A 72 -4.32 -6.87 14.72
C ALA A 72 -5.38 -7.87 15.21
N THR A 73 -6.36 -7.43 16.01
CA THR A 73 -7.48 -8.29 16.48
C THR A 73 -8.39 -8.75 15.35
N LYS A 74 -8.44 -8.03 14.23
CA LYS A 74 -9.26 -8.38 13.05
C LYS A 74 -8.57 -9.35 12.10
N LEU A 75 -7.27 -9.60 12.30
CA LEU A 75 -6.53 -10.57 11.49
C LEU A 75 -7.00 -11.99 11.78
N PRO A 76 -7.14 -12.87 10.76
CA PRO A 76 -7.35 -14.29 10.98
C PRO A 76 -6.25 -14.86 11.87
N SER A 77 -6.59 -15.78 12.76
CA SER A 77 -5.60 -16.42 13.65
C SER A 77 -4.51 -17.12 12.83
N ALA A 78 -3.27 -17.08 13.33
CA ALA A 78 -2.18 -17.87 12.75
C ALA A 78 -2.48 -19.37 12.88
N ALA A 79 -2.13 -20.16 11.86
CA ALA A 79 -2.36 -21.58 11.87
C ALA A 79 -1.55 -22.26 12.99
N LYS A 80 -2.19 -23.18 13.73
CA LYS A 80 -1.57 -23.89 14.86
C LYS A 80 -0.78 -25.12 14.39
N LYS A 81 0.01 -25.01 13.33
CA LYS A 81 0.85 -26.10 12.82
C LYS A 81 2.22 -25.58 12.39
N THR A 82 3.19 -26.50 12.29
CA THR A 82 4.44 -26.19 11.60
C THR A 82 4.14 -26.02 10.12
N VAL A 83 4.53 -24.89 9.54
CA VAL A 83 4.28 -24.55 8.15
C VAL A 83 5.52 -24.80 7.33
N SER A 84 5.40 -25.61 6.26
CA SER A 84 6.43 -25.80 5.26
C SER A 84 6.25 -24.77 4.14
N TYR A 85 7.32 -24.06 3.80
CA TYR A 85 7.25 -23.16 2.67
C TYR A 85 6.91 -23.89 1.38
N THR A 86 7.62 -24.98 1.10
CA THR A 86 7.46 -25.75 -0.15
C THR A 86 6.07 -26.34 -0.31
N LYS A 87 5.48 -26.85 0.77
CA LYS A 87 4.18 -27.56 0.73
C LYS A 87 2.99 -26.61 0.90
N ASP A 88 3.10 -25.64 1.81
CA ASP A 88 1.95 -24.83 2.24
C ASP A 88 1.96 -23.41 1.63
N ILE A 89 3.13 -22.78 1.51
CA ILE A 89 3.23 -21.37 1.15
C ILE A 89 3.54 -21.16 -0.33
N LYS A 90 4.52 -21.89 -0.86
CA LYS A 90 4.97 -21.74 -2.25
C LYS A 90 3.82 -21.90 -3.27
N PRO A 91 2.97 -22.93 -3.21
CA PRO A 91 1.84 -23.06 -4.14
C PRO A 91 0.84 -21.90 -4.04
N LEU A 92 0.65 -21.39 -2.82
CA LEU A 92 -0.20 -20.22 -2.57
C LEU A 92 0.37 -18.97 -3.22
N PHE A 93 1.66 -18.68 -3.00
CA PHE A 93 2.35 -17.52 -3.57
C PHE A 93 2.48 -17.60 -5.09
N GLU A 94 2.76 -18.77 -5.65
CA GLU A 94 2.80 -18.97 -7.10
C GLU A 94 1.47 -18.65 -7.77
N LYS A 95 0.37 -19.01 -7.13
CA LYS A 95 -0.97 -18.76 -7.63
C LYS A 95 -1.38 -17.29 -7.52
N THR A 96 -0.98 -16.59 -6.45
CA THR A 96 -1.55 -15.28 -6.11
C THR A 96 -0.56 -14.12 -6.17
N CYS A 97 0.73 -14.33 -5.89
CA CYS A 97 1.71 -13.27 -5.64
C CYS A 97 2.81 -13.18 -6.70
N VAL A 98 3.41 -14.33 -7.06
CA VAL A 98 4.66 -14.41 -7.85
C VAL A 98 4.51 -13.81 -9.25
N ASN A 99 3.31 -13.83 -9.83
CA ASN A 99 3.12 -13.21 -11.13
C ASN A 99 3.44 -11.70 -11.13
N CYS A 100 3.21 -11.00 -10.04
CA CYS A 100 3.54 -9.58 -9.90
C CYS A 100 4.80 -9.34 -9.07
N HIS A 101 5.08 -10.20 -8.09
CA HIS A 101 6.17 -10.07 -7.12
C HIS A 101 7.24 -11.16 -7.23
N GLY A 102 7.38 -11.78 -8.39
CA GLY A 102 8.38 -12.82 -8.68
C GLY A 102 9.59 -12.31 -9.47
N PRO A 103 10.37 -13.24 -10.09
CA PRO A 103 11.62 -12.95 -10.77
C PRO A 103 11.38 -12.21 -12.11
N LYS A 104 11.05 -10.94 -12.04
CA LYS A 104 10.85 -10.05 -13.18
C LYS A 104 11.84 -8.91 -13.15
N LYS A 105 12.13 -8.32 -14.33
CA LYS A 105 12.99 -7.14 -14.44
C LYS A 105 12.46 -5.95 -13.63
N ARG A 106 11.14 -5.80 -13.55
CA ARG A 106 10.45 -4.72 -12.80
C ARG A 106 9.28 -5.31 -12.00
N PRO A 107 9.52 -5.89 -10.83
CA PRO A 107 8.45 -6.38 -9.98
C PRO A 107 7.60 -5.22 -9.46
N LYS A 108 6.30 -5.43 -9.31
CA LYS A 108 5.37 -4.43 -8.78
C LYS A 108 5.83 -3.98 -7.38
N GLY A 109 5.78 -2.66 -7.12
CA GLY A 109 6.25 -2.09 -5.86
C GLY A 109 7.73 -2.38 -5.54
N LYS A 110 8.56 -2.80 -6.53
CA LYS A 110 9.94 -3.27 -6.32
C LYS A 110 10.06 -4.40 -5.28
N PHE A 111 8.94 -4.99 -4.87
CA PHE A 111 8.88 -6.07 -3.89
C PHE A 111 8.97 -7.43 -4.59
N ARG A 112 9.73 -8.36 -4.00
CA ARG A 112 9.85 -9.75 -4.44
C ARG A 112 9.61 -10.69 -3.27
N ILE A 113 8.90 -11.80 -3.54
CA ILE A 113 8.52 -12.79 -2.53
C ILE A 113 8.98 -14.20 -2.89
N ASP A 114 9.74 -14.34 -3.98
CA ASP A 114 10.20 -15.63 -4.50
C ASP A 114 11.46 -16.14 -3.83
N THR A 115 12.21 -15.29 -3.13
CA THR A 115 13.35 -15.70 -2.28
C THR A 115 13.26 -15.03 -0.92
N ARG A 116 13.82 -15.70 0.11
CA ARG A 116 13.83 -15.18 1.47
C ARG A 116 14.50 -13.81 1.58
N GLU A 117 15.68 -13.69 0.97
CA GLU A 117 16.45 -12.46 1.01
C GLU A 117 15.64 -11.26 0.47
N LEU A 118 15.03 -11.43 -0.69
CA LEU A 118 14.28 -10.36 -1.36
C LEU A 118 12.95 -10.06 -0.66
N ALA A 119 12.30 -11.08 -0.09
CA ALA A 119 11.09 -10.90 0.70
C ALA A 119 11.36 -10.07 1.96
N LEU A 120 12.49 -10.30 2.63
CA LEU A 120 12.90 -9.55 3.82
C LEU A 120 13.45 -8.16 3.50
N LYS A 121 14.01 -7.96 2.31
CA LYS A 121 14.47 -6.65 1.85
C LYS A 121 13.31 -5.64 1.74
N GLY A 122 12.11 -6.11 1.43
CA GLY A 122 10.97 -5.24 1.20
C GLY A 122 10.92 -4.62 -0.20
N GLY A 123 10.10 -3.60 -0.37
CA GLY A 123 9.87 -2.91 -1.64
C GLY A 123 9.91 -1.40 -1.53
N SER A 124 9.21 -0.70 -2.45
CA SER A 124 9.12 0.78 -2.45
C SER A 124 8.48 1.36 -1.19
N GLU A 125 7.58 0.60 -0.56
CA GLU A 125 6.88 0.99 0.67
C GLU A 125 7.63 0.53 1.95
N GLY A 126 8.88 0.06 1.79
CA GLY A 126 9.69 -0.43 2.91
C GLY A 126 9.53 -1.92 3.18
N VAL A 127 9.75 -2.31 4.44
CA VAL A 127 9.71 -3.70 4.89
C VAL A 127 8.26 -4.19 4.94
N ALA A 128 7.97 -5.26 4.21
CA ALA A 128 6.63 -5.87 4.17
C ALA A 128 6.48 -7.07 5.12
N ILE A 129 7.56 -7.70 5.52
CA ILE A 129 7.59 -8.91 6.35
C ILE A 129 8.60 -8.74 7.48
N ILE A 130 8.16 -8.94 8.71
CA ILE A 130 9.00 -8.92 9.92
C ILE A 130 9.00 -10.34 10.49
N PRO A 131 10.11 -11.09 10.39
CA PRO A 131 10.18 -12.46 10.90
C PRO A 131 9.82 -12.56 12.38
N GLY A 132 9.01 -13.55 12.73
CA GLY A 132 8.53 -13.75 14.09
C GLY A 132 7.41 -12.83 14.56
N LYS A 133 6.92 -11.91 13.68
CA LYS A 133 5.93 -10.88 14.05
C LYS A 133 4.91 -10.68 12.93
N SER A 134 4.02 -11.65 12.74
CA SER A 134 2.99 -11.57 11.70
C SER A 134 2.00 -10.43 11.94
N ASP A 135 1.73 -10.11 13.20
CA ASP A 135 0.88 -8.99 13.63
C ASP A 135 1.51 -7.60 13.39
N LYS A 136 2.82 -7.53 13.15
CA LYS A 136 3.56 -6.30 12.82
C LYS A 136 3.97 -6.24 11.35
N SER A 137 3.70 -7.28 10.57
CA SER A 137 4.08 -7.39 9.15
C SER A 137 3.03 -6.77 8.24
N PRO A 138 3.33 -5.67 7.51
CA PRO A 138 2.38 -5.04 6.58
C PRO A 138 1.73 -6.01 5.60
N LEU A 139 2.47 -7.02 5.12
CA LEU A 139 1.95 -8.04 4.22
C LEU A 139 0.66 -8.69 4.74
N THR A 140 0.56 -8.98 6.05
CA THR A 140 -0.62 -9.64 6.63
C THR A 140 -1.87 -8.79 6.51
N TYR A 141 -1.74 -7.49 6.67
CA TYR A 141 -2.84 -6.54 6.54
C TYR A 141 -3.27 -6.34 5.08
N TYR A 142 -2.31 -6.33 4.16
CA TYR A 142 -2.57 -6.22 2.72
C TYR A 142 -3.35 -7.43 2.19
N ILE A 143 -2.93 -8.65 2.54
CA ILE A 143 -3.63 -9.88 2.13
C ILE A 143 -4.95 -10.10 2.88
N ALA A 144 -5.14 -9.47 4.04
CA ALA A 144 -6.39 -9.47 4.79
C ALA A 144 -7.34 -8.34 4.35
N TYR A 145 -6.95 -7.48 3.40
CA TYR A 145 -7.75 -6.37 2.90
C TYR A 145 -8.13 -5.37 4.01
N GLN A 146 -7.20 -5.09 4.91
CA GLN A 146 -7.42 -4.16 6.01
C GLN A 146 -6.79 -2.78 5.78
N VAL A 147 -6.08 -2.59 4.67
CA VAL A 147 -5.47 -1.31 4.30
C VAL A 147 -5.97 -0.93 2.92
N VAL A 148 -6.73 0.16 2.86
CA VAL A 148 -7.29 0.69 1.61
C VAL A 148 -6.16 1.06 0.64
N ASP A 149 -6.32 0.77 -0.65
CA ASP A 149 -5.36 0.97 -1.74
C ASP A 149 -4.12 0.06 -1.69
N TYR A 150 -4.02 -0.80 -0.69
CA TYR A 150 -2.93 -1.78 -0.55
C TYR A 150 -3.41 -3.24 -0.55
N GLU A 151 -4.64 -3.48 -0.97
CA GLU A 151 -5.20 -4.84 -1.04
C GLU A 151 -4.40 -5.74 -1.97
N MET A 152 -4.06 -6.93 -1.49
CA MET A 152 -3.30 -7.92 -2.25
C MET A 152 -3.98 -9.31 -2.21
N PRO A 153 -4.24 -9.90 -3.39
CA PRO A 153 -4.13 -9.33 -4.73
C PRO A 153 -5.09 -8.15 -4.94
N PRO A 154 -4.78 -7.20 -5.86
CA PRO A 154 -5.67 -6.08 -6.14
C PRO A 154 -7.06 -6.55 -6.56
N GLU A 155 -8.11 -5.84 -6.14
CA GLU A 155 -9.49 -6.16 -6.49
C GLU A 155 -9.72 -6.20 -8.01
N GLY A 156 -10.70 -6.99 -8.42
CA GLY A 156 -11.05 -7.14 -9.85
C GLY A 156 -10.09 -8.01 -10.67
N LYS A 157 -9.04 -8.58 -10.09
CA LYS A 157 -8.12 -9.49 -10.76
C LYS A 157 -8.62 -10.94 -10.66
N LYS A 158 -9.49 -11.35 -11.60
CA LYS A 158 -10.10 -12.69 -11.62
C LYS A 158 -9.10 -13.85 -11.64
N ASP A 159 -7.91 -13.63 -12.22
CA ASP A 159 -6.86 -14.65 -12.33
C ASP A 159 -6.07 -14.85 -11.02
N TYR A 160 -6.22 -13.94 -10.06
CA TYR A 160 -5.51 -13.95 -8.77
C TYR A 160 -6.53 -13.87 -7.63
N PRO A 161 -7.00 -15.03 -7.13
CA PRO A 161 -8.04 -15.04 -6.12
C PRO A 161 -7.54 -14.46 -4.79
N LYS A 162 -8.43 -13.75 -4.11
CA LYS A 162 -8.24 -13.31 -2.72
C LYS A 162 -7.96 -14.52 -1.82
N LEU A 163 -7.05 -14.36 -0.88
CA LEU A 163 -6.78 -15.41 0.12
C LEU A 163 -7.97 -15.53 1.09
N ASN A 164 -8.32 -16.76 1.42
CA ASN A 164 -9.29 -17.02 2.49
C ASN A 164 -8.62 -16.94 3.88
N LYS A 165 -9.43 -17.00 4.94
CA LYS A 165 -8.95 -16.88 6.32
C LYS A 165 -7.89 -17.91 6.69
N ASP A 166 -8.05 -19.15 6.24
CA ASP A 166 -7.10 -20.23 6.54
C ASP A 166 -5.77 -20.02 5.83
N GLN A 167 -5.79 -19.55 4.59
CA GLN A 167 -4.59 -19.21 3.82
C GLN A 167 -3.84 -18.03 4.44
N ILE A 168 -4.57 -17.00 4.90
CA ILE A 168 -3.97 -15.89 5.64
C ILE A 168 -3.35 -16.41 6.94
N GLY A 169 -4.04 -17.31 7.65
CA GLY A 169 -3.54 -17.98 8.85
C GLY A 169 -2.24 -18.77 8.60
N LEU A 170 -2.12 -19.46 7.45
CA LEU A 170 -0.87 -20.13 7.04
C LEU A 170 0.27 -19.15 6.82
N VAL A 171 0.02 -18.04 6.11
CA VAL A 171 1.04 -17.01 5.88
C VAL A 171 1.48 -16.39 7.21
N ARG A 172 0.56 -16.11 8.12
CA ARG A 172 0.90 -15.63 9.46
C ARG A 172 1.78 -16.60 10.23
N ALA A 173 1.39 -17.86 10.30
CA ALA A 173 2.17 -18.88 10.98
C ALA A 173 3.57 -19.05 10.37
N TRP A 174 3.70 -18.97 9.04
CA TRP A 174 5.00 -18.99 8.36
C TRP A 174 5.88 -17.79 8.75
N ILE A 175 5.29 -16.59 8.86
CA ILE A 175 6.00 -15.40 9.31
C ILE A 175 6.44 -15.57 10.77
N ASP A 176 5.54 -16.03 11.66
CA ASP A 176 5.83 -16.22 13.08
C ASP A 176 6.91 -17.31 13.32
N GLN A 177 7.03 -18.26 12.40
CA GLN A 177 8.07 -19.31 12.41
C GLN A 177 9.40 -18.86 11.75
N GLY A 178 9.54 -17.58 11.41
CA GLY A 178 10.80 -16.97 10.99
C GLY A 178 11.02 -16.91 9.48
N VAL A 179 9.95 -17.00 8.66
CA VAL A 179 10.03 -16.83 7.19
C VAL A 179 11.04 -17.81 6.56
N LYS A 180 10.91 -19.09 6.89
CA LYS A 180 11.81 -20.12 6.38
C LYS A 180 11.38 -20.53 4.98
N TYR A 181 12.36 -20.63 4.08
CA TYR A 181 12.23 -21.18 2.73
C TYR A 181 12.94 -22.54 2.76
N ASP A 182 12.17 -23.59 3.03
CA ASP A 182 12.66 -24.97 2.93
C ASP A 182 12.64 -25.36 1.44
N ASN A 183 13.80 -25.65 0.90
CA ASN A 183 13.99 -26.16 -0.46
C ASN A 183 13.87 -27.68 -0.52
#